data_8b8a00f543174948c6af7330e159ef01
#
_entry.id   8b8a00f543174948c6af7330e159ef01
#
_cell.length_a   1.000
_cell.length_b   1.000
_cell.length_c   1.000
_cell.angle_alpha   90.00
_cell.angle_beta   90.00
_cell.angle_gamma   90.00
#
_symmetry.space_group_name_H-M   'P 1'
#
loop_
_entity.id
_entity.type
_entity.pdbx_description
1 polymer ?
#
loop_
_entity_poly.entity_id
_entity_poly.type
_entity_poly.pdbx_seq_one_letter_code
_entity_poly.pdbx_strand_id
1 'polypeptide(L)'
;MNDRFYKTLAFGTGGLRGRTIGSIVTRAEQGNGGVNGRPEYPCVGTACMNYFNVGRAMRGLIIYVNKHVEVTDPGRKPRLVIGHDTRHFSRDFAEFCAKIGTDLGCDIYLFDSPRATPEISFAIRELHADSGVVLTASHNPSHDNGFKAYFNDGAQLVPPHDKAVIREVNSLTSEEYEPLPEDRRGTLHVLDSSFDRIYMDRLKTVLLRPELFNKGGAKIVYSNLHGTGGHIIVPLLKELGCNVQTVAAQDVQDGRFPTVASPNPENPPALALAIEQADASGADIVIATDPDADRMGVAVRGENGKMHLLTGNQIGSLLAWYRCMSMSDLGIINDSNRSRAVMVKTFVTTGLQDAIGHHFGYEVVNVLTGFKYIAQKLGKYEQAIPAEKREGYRKMSEEQTRALRLEYSRYFVFGGEESYGYLAQDFVRDKDANSAAIIFAELAAYAESIGKSLLELLHELFEQFGVYLEMGKSLVMEGADGAARIAALAASYSSNPPTEVDGVAVSGIRDFSKGDMVDAEGDPIPAEKMIFVDLADGRSFAVRPSGTEPKIKYYLFGHGKPGDPVKEALAKVQASLDSLWTAVEKDAHSRSNG
;
A
#
# COMPACT_ATOMS: atom_id res chain seq x y z
N MET A 1 12.32 22.38 21.31
CA MET A 1 13.49 21.50 21.50
C MET A 1 13.08 20.09 21.93
N ASN A 2 12.13 19.92 22.87
CA ASN A 2 11.72 18.57 23.29
C ASN A 2 11.29 17.67 22.12
N ASP A 3 10.50 18.16 21.17
CA ASP A 3 9.99 17.37 20.02
C ASP A 3 11.08 16.81 19.10
N ARG A 4 12.30 17.36 19.15
CA ARG A 4 13.41 16.97 18.29
C ARG A 4 14.36 15.93 18.91
N PHE A 5 14.40 15.88 20.25
CA PHE A 5 15.42 15.10 21.00
C PHE A 5 14.84 14.18 22.07
N TYR A 6 13.49 14.08 22.22
CA TYR A 6 12.87 13.26 23.27
C TYR A 6 13.05 11.76 23.08
N LYS A 7 13.37 11.34 21.86
CA LYS A 7 13.68 9.95 21.48
C LYS A 7 14.58 9.92 20.25
N THR A 8 15.18 8.77 19.96
CA THR A 8 15.75 8.49 18.64
C THR A 8 14.65 7.95 17.74
N LEU A 9 14.61 8.37 16.47
CA LEU A 9 13.65 7.88 15.49
C LEU A 9 13.85 6.37 15.34
N ALA A 10 12.81 5.62 15.69
CA ALA A 10 12.88 4.17 15.68
C ALA A 10 12.80 3.62 14.26
N PHE A 11 13.71 2.71 13.91
CA PHE A 11 13.56 1.88 12.73
C PHE A 11 12.50 0.81 13.06
N GLY A 12 11.32 0.97 12.47
CA GLY A 12 10.20 0.02 12.62
C GLY A 12 10.27 -1.11 11.60
N THR A 13 9.29 -2.01 11.62
CA THR A 13 9.22 -3.17 10.71
C THR A 13 9.13 -2.80 9.22
N GLY A 14 8.78 -1.56 8.88
CA GLY A 14 8.73 -1.05 7.49
C GLY A 14 9.79 0.00 7.18
N GLY A 15 10.69 0.34 8.14
CA GLY A 15 11.72 1.38 7.97
C GLY A 15 11.55 2.56 8.92
N LEU A 16 11.91 3.78 8.46
CA LEU A 16 11.78 5.03 9.21
C LEU A 16 10.64 5.88 8.64
N ARG A 17 9.99 6.66 9.48
CA ARG A 17 9.11 7.76 9.07
C ARG A 17 9.16 8.87 10.11
N GLY A 18 9.31 10.11 9.65
CA GLY A 18 9.36 11.23 10.55
C GLY A 18 9.44 12.57 9.83
N ARG A 19 9.42 13.62 10.62
CA ARG A 19 9.46 14.99 10.15
C ARG A 19 10.86 15.31 9.62
N THR A 20 10.95 15.80 8.39
CA THR A 20 12.21 16.27 7.77
C THR A 20 12.30 17.80 7.70
N ILE A 21 11.15 18.50 7.76
CA ILE A 21 11.10 19.95 7.93
C ILE A 21 10.45 20.23 9.29
N GLY A 22 11.17 20.90 10.18
CA GLY A 22 10.70 21.23 11.53
C GLY A 22 9.48 22.17 11.50
N SER A 23 8.61 22.10 12.52
CA SER A 23 7.51 23.07 12.72
C SER A 23 8.05 24.49 12.90
N ILE A 24 9.25 24.61 13.47
CA ILE A 24 10.05 25.83 13.53
C ILE A 24 11.39 25.53 12.84
N VAL A 25 11.65 26.20 11.73
CA VAL A 25 12.92 26.10 11.02
C VAL A 25 13.92 27.07 11.65
N THR A 26 15.07 26.57 12.09
CA THR A 26 16.13 27.41 12.65
C THR A 26 16.90 28.11 11.53
N ARG A 27 17.66 29.19 11.86
CA ARG A 27 18.53 29.86 10.89
C ARG A 27 19.59 28.93 10.29
N ALA A 28 20.11 28.01 11.11
CA ALA A 28 21.10 27.03 10.66
C ALA A 28 20.49 26.02 9.69
N GLU A 29 19.25 25.58 9.90
CA GLU A 29 18.52 24.70 8.98
C GLU A 29 18.10 25.43 7.71
N GLN A 30 17.67 26.70 7.82
CA GLN A 30 17.30 27.51 6.66
C GLN A 30 18.49 27.74 5.72
N GLY A 31 19.65 28.04 6.26
CA GLY A 31 20.85 28.32 5.47
C GLY A 31 20.59 29.39 4.39
N ASN A 32 21.03 29.11 3.15
CA ASN A 32 20.72 29.92 1.97
C ASN A 32 19.35 29.58 1.34
N GLY A 33 18.67 28.55 1.84
CA GLY A 33 17.48 27.98 1.23
C GLY A 33 17.79 27.01 0.10
N GLY A 34 16.85 26.10 -0.18
CA GLY A 34 16.94 25.09 -1.23
C GLY A 34 15.86 25.23 -2.29
N VAL A 35 15.75 24.21 -3.14
CA VAL A 35 14.78 24.14 -4.24
C VAL A 35 13.36 24.32 -3.70
N ASN A 36 12.53 25.09 -4.42
CA ASN A 36 11.15 25.40 -4.05
C ASN A 36 11.01 26.02 -2.64
N GLY A 37 12.05 26.75 -2.15
CA GLY A 37 12.01 27.45 -0.86
C GLY A 37 12.11 26.53 0.36
N ARG A 38 12.48 25.26 0.21
CA ARG A 38 12.79 24.40 1.35
C ARG A 38 13.98 24.91 2.14
N PRO A 39 14.15 24.56 3.42
CA PRO A 39 15.41 24.76 4.13
C PRO A 39 16.58 24.11 3.37
N GLU A 40 17.78 24.65 3.51
CA GLU A 40 18.99 24.05 2.93
C GLU A 40 19.30 22.69 3.57
N TYR A 41 19.05 22.58 4.89
CA TYR A 41 19.31 21.35 5.67
C TYR A 41 18.03 20.79 6.28
N PRO A 42 17.94 19.44 6.40
CA PRO A 42 16.82 18.80 7.07
C PRO A 42 16.82 19.10 8.58
N CYS A 43 15.68 18.88 9.22
CA CYS A 43 15.46 19.11 10.65
C CYS A 43 16.51 18.42 11.52
N VAL A 44 17.19 19.21 12.37
CA VAL A 44 18.16 18.69 13.34
C VAL A 44 17.43 18.05 14.53
N GLY A 45 17.87 16.86 14.90
CA GLY A 45 17.35 16.15 16.07
C GLY A 45 17.33 14.64 15.90
N THR A 46 17.43 13.90 17.00
CA THR A 46 17.41 12.44 16.99
C THR A 46 16.02 11.87 16.66
N ALA A 47 14.96 12.64 16.86
CA ALA A 47 13.58 12.24 16.54
C ALA A 47 13.13 12.62 15.12
N CYS A 48 14.04 13.22 14.30
CA CYS A 48 13.75 13.74 12.97
C CYS A 48 14.25 12.80 11.86
N MET A 49 13.61 12.89 10.69
CA MET A 49 14.12 12.25 9.47
C MET A 49 15.22 13.15 8.87
N ASN A 50 16.48 12.77 9.01
CA ASN A 50 17.65 13.53 8.61
C ASN A 50 18.83 12.60 8.30
N TYR A 51 19.98 13.16 7.90
CA TYR A 51 21.17 12.38 7.53
C TYR A 51 21.67 11.46 8.64
N PHE A 52 21.56 11.85 9.92
CA PHE A 52 21.92 11.00 11.05
C PHE A 52 21.09 9.70 11.06
N ASN A 53 19.76 9.80 11.02
CA ASN A 53 18.89 8.63 11.09
C ASN A 53 18.88 7.83 9.78
N VAL A 54 18.95 8.51 8.61
CA VAL A 54 19.06 7.85 7.30
C VAL A 54 20.38 7.10 7.17
N GLY A 55 21.49 7.72 7.58
CA GLY A 55 22.83 7.09 7.54
C GLY A 55 22.90 5.86 8.42
N ARG A 56 22.39 5.93 9.65
CA ARG A 56 22.30 4.76 10.54
C ARG A 56 21.44 3.64 9.95
N ALA A 57 20.27 4.00 9.38
CA ALA A 57 19.37 3.03 8.76
C ALA A 57 20.02 2.32 7.57
N MET A 58 20.63 3.09 6.66
CA MET A 58 21.33 2.53 5.49
C MET A 58 22.52 1.66 5.88
N ARG A 59 23.34 2.10 6.83
CA ARG A 59 24.46 1.30 7.34
C ARG A 59 24.02 0.00 7.98
N GLY A 60 22.98 0.04 8.84
CA GLY A 60 22.44 -1.16 9.48
C GLY A 60 21.88 -2.14 8.46
N LEU A 61 21.17 -1.65 7.43
CA LEU A 61 20.71 -2.48 6.33
C LEU A 61 21.89 -3.14 5.57
N ILE A 62 22.92 -2.38 5.21
CA ILE A 62 24.10 -2.89 4.50
C ILE A 62 24.84 -3.93 5.33
N ILE A 63 25.04 -3.70 6.64
CA ILE A 63 25.68 -4.67 7.54
C ILE A 63 24.92 -6.02 7.50
N TYR A 64 23.60 -5.95 7.57
CA TYR A 64 22.77 -7.15 7.50
C TYR A 64 22.86 -7.83 6.13
N VAL A 65 22.71 -7.09 5.04
CA VAL A 65 22.72 -7.62 3.67
C VAL A 65 24.09 -8.23 3.33
N ASN A 66 25.21 -7.59 3.71
CA ASN A 66 26.55 -8.15 3.55
C ASN A 66 26.69 -9.50 4.25
N LYS A 67 26.25 -9.59 5.52
CA LYS A 67 26.27 -10.87 6.26
C LYS A 67 25.41 -11.94 5.61
N HIS A 68 24.25 -11.56 5.08
CA HIS A 68 23.35 -12.47 4.40
C HIS A 68 23.93 -13.00 3.09
N VAL A 69 24.48 -12.12 2.25
CA VAL A 69 25.08 -12.48 0.96
C VAL A 69 26.34 -13.33 1.17
N GLU A 70 27.17 -13.03 2.15
CA GLU A 70 28.36 -13.84 2.47
C GLU A 70 28.00 -15.28 2.81
N VAL A 71 26.83 -15.51 3.41
CA VAL A 71 26.33 -16.87 3.74
C VAL A 71 25.70 -17.55 2.51
N THR A 72 24.97 -16.81 1.69
CA THR A 72 24.16 -17.38 0.60
C THR A 72 24.89 -17.46 -0.75
N ASP A 73 25.85 -16.55 -0.98
CA ASP A 73 26.64 -16.46 -2.21
C ASP A 73 28.02 -15.82 -1.90
N PRO A 74 28.94 -16.57 -1.27
CA PRO A 74 30.20 -16.05 -0.76
C PRO A 74 31.07 -15.39 -1.84
N GLY A 75 31.61 -14.22 -1.52
CA GLY A 75 32.52 -13.47 -2.40
C GLY A 75 31.83 -12.61 -3.45
N ARG A 76 30.51 -12.65 -3.59
CA ARG A 76 29.74 -11.73 -4.44
C ARG A 76 29.50 -10.39 -3.72
N LYS A 77 29.58 -9.28 -4.44
CA LYS A 77 29.14 -7.98 -3.93
C LYS A 77 27.61 -7.94 -3.85
N PRO A 78 27.02 -7.47 -2.73
CA PRO A 78 25.58 -7.24 -2.66
C PRO A 78 25.12 -6.17 -3.65
N ARG A 79 23.87 -6.31 -4.11
CA ARG A 79 23.20 -5.39 -5.04
C ARG A 79 22.01 -4.76 -4.33
N LEU A 80 21.90 -3.43 -4.39
CA LEU A 80 20.76 -2.71 -3.82
C LEU A 80 20.15 -1.75 -4.85
N VAL A 81 18.83 -1.69 -4.89
CA VAL A 81 18.09 -0.69 -5.67
C VAL A 81 17.68 0.46 -4.75
N ILE A 82 17.87 1.70 -5.21
CA ILE A 82 17.47 2.89 -4.47
C ILE A 82 16.59 3.77 -5.36
N GLY A 83 15.40 4.11 -4.85
CA GLY A 83 14.50 5.05 -5.48
C GLY A 83 13.97 6.08 -4.48
N HIS A 84 13.28 7.08 -4.99
CA HIS A 84 12.71 8.14 -4.18
C HIS A 84 11.48 8.78 -4.83
N ASP A 85 10.61 9.38 -4.02
CA ASP A 85 9.49 10.18 -4.48
C ASP A 85 9.87 11.66 -4.72
N THR A 86 8.88 12.51 -4.87
CA THR A 86 9.03 13.94 -5.18
C THR A 86 9.25 14.82 -3.95
N ARG A 87 9.22 14.26 -2.73
CA ARG A 87 9.32 15.01 -1.47
C ARG A 87 10.64 15.75 -1.30
N HIS A 88 10.59 16.81 -0.51
CA HIS A 88 11.80 17.50 -0.08
C HIS A 88 12.78 16.52 0.56
N PHE A 89 14.06 16.62 0.20
CA PHE A 89 15.17 15.78 0.65
C PHE A 89 15.14 14.31 0.19
N SER A 90 14.09 13.83 -0.51
CA SER A 90 14.08 12.43 -0.98
C SER A 90 15.26 12.12 -1.90
N ARG A 91 15.56 13.01 -2.87
CA ARG A 91 16.71 12.88 -3.76
C ARG A 91 18.03 12.93 -2.99
N ASP A 92 18.18 13.92 -2.10
CA ASP A 92 19.41 14.11 -1.30
C ASP A 92 19.69 12.87 -0.44
N PHE A 93 18.66 12.31 0.19
CA PHE A 93 18.77 11.08 0.98
C PHE A 93 19.07 9.85 0.11
N ALA A 94 18.50 9.76 -1.10
CA ALA A 94 18.77 8.67 -2.02
C ALA A 94 20.25 8.67 -2.47
N GLU A 95 20.79 9.82 -2.85
CA GLU A 95 22.21 9.98 -3.21
C GLU A 95 23.13 9.71 -2.02
N PHE A 96 22.76 10.14 -0.83
CA PHE A 96 23.49 9.85 0.40
C PHE A 96 23.52 8.34 0.71
N CYS A 97 22.38 7.66 0.58
CA CYS A 97 22.29 6.20 0.71
C CYS A 97 23.14 5.48 -0.36
N ALA A 98 23.10 5.96 -1.60
CA ALA A 98 23.88 5.39 -2.70
C ALA A 98 25.39 5.51 -2.42
N LYS A 99 25.84 6.66 -1.93
CA LYS A 99 27.23 6.86 -1.51
C LYS A 99 27.64 5.90 -0.40
N ILE A 100 26.84 5.76 0.67
CA ILE A 100 27.12 4.82 1.76
C ILE A 100 27.21 3.39 1.22
N GLY A 101 26.27 3.01 0.34
CA GLY A 101 26.25 1.68 -0.24
C GLY A 101 27.49 1.34 -1.05
N THR A 102 27.89 2.22 -1.95
CA THR A 102 29.11 2.03 -2.76
C THR A 102 30.37 2.04 -1.90
N ASP A 103 30.50 2.98 -0.99
CA ASP A 103 31.64 3.06 -0.06
C ASP A 103 31.80 1.80 0.81
N LEU A 104 30.70 1.11 1.12
CA LEU A 104 30.67 -0.12 1.92
C LEU A 104 30.61 -1.41 1.06
N GLY A 105 30.91 -1.33 -0.24
CA GLY A 105 31.15 -2.47 -1.11
C GLY A 105 29.93 -3.03 -1.83
N CYS A 106 28.77 -2.34 -1.80
CA CYS A 106 27.58 -2.77 -2.51
C CYS A 106 27.48 -2.14 -3.90
N ASP A 107 27.09 -2.91 -4.91
CA ASP A 107 26.68 -2.37 -6.21
C ASP A 107 25.29 -1.74 -6.06
N ILE A 108 25.18 -0.45 -6.40
CA ILE A 108 23.96 0.35 -6.21
C ILE A 108 23.33 0.66 -7.56
N TYR A 109 22.03 0.40 -7.68
CA TYR A 109 21.18 0.79 -8.78
C TYR A 109 20.29 1.94 -8.33
N LEU A 110 20.65 3.17 -8.70
CA LEU A 110 19.96 4.40 -8.32
C LEU A 110 19.11 4.92 -9.48
N PHE A 111 17.83 5.16 -9.25
CA PHE A 111 17.00 5.85 -10.22
C PHE A 111 17.43 7.32 -10.37
N ASP A 112 17.49 7.79 -11.62
CA ASP A 112 17.94 9.14 -11.99
C ASP A 112 17.01 10.26 -11.55
N SER A 113 15.74 9.93 -11.35
CA SER A 113 14.67 10.86 -10.99
C SER A 113 13.57 10.14 -10.17
N PRO A 114 12.56 10.87 -9.62
CA PRO A 114 11.52 10.24 -8.80
C PRO A 114 10.79 9.12 -9.53
N ARG A 115 10.62 7.97 -8.87
CA ARG A 115 9.89 6.79 -9.38
C ARG A 115 8.94 6.24 -8.32
N ALA A 116 7.95 5.50 -8.81
CA ALA A 116 6.92 4.88 -8.00
C ALA A 116 7.47 3.75 -7.12
N THR A 117 6.99 3.64 -5.89
CA THR A 117 7.35 2.55 -4.97
C THR A 117 7.20 1.15 -5.61
N PRO A 118 6.11 0.82 -6.32
CA PRO A 118 5.99 -0.49 -6.98
C PRO A 118 7.05 -0.75 -8.07
N GLU A 119 7.53 0.28 -8.74
CA GLU A 119 8.59 0.15 -9.74
C GLU A 119 9.93 -0.22 -9.09
N ILE A 120 10.21 0.30 -7.89
CA ILE A 120 11.41 -0.09 -7.12
C ILE A 120 11.27 -1.55 -6.66
N SER A 121 10.10 -1.98 -6.18
CA SER A 121 9.82 -3.38 -5.86
C SER A 121 10.06 -4.29 -7.07
N PHE A 122 9.58 -3.89 -8.25
CA PHE A 122 9.83 -4.58 -9.51
C PHE A 122 11.33 -4.63 -9.85
N ALA A 123 12.05 -3.50 -9.72
CA ALA A 123 13.47 -3.41 -10.04
C ALA A 123 14.33 -4.32 -9.15
N ILE A 124 14.01 -4.46 -7.86
CA ILE A 124 14.70 -5.42 -6.98
C ILE A 124 14.60 -6.84 -7.54
N ARG A 125 13.42 -7.24 -8.00
CA ARG A 125 13.20 -8.58 -8.57
C ARG A 125 13.84 -8.73 -9.94
N GLU A 126 13.67 -7.75 -10.82
CA GLU A 126 14.14 -7.75 -12.20
C GLU A 126 15.68 -7.78 -12.29
N LEU A 127 16.35 -7.04 -11.40
CA LEU A 127 17.82 -6.96 -11.33
C LEU A 127 18.45 -8.01 -10.40
N HIS A 128 17.64 -8.88 -9.79
CA HIS A 128 18.09 -9.84 -8.77
C HIS A 128 18.91 -9.15 -7.66
N ALA A 129 18.43 -7.99 -7.20
CA ALA A 129 19.05 -7.28 -6.10
C ALA A 129 18.75 -7.97 -4.75
N ASP A 130 19.65 -7.82 -3.79
CA ASP A 130 19.57 -8.43 -2.46
C ASP A 130 18.66 -7.62 -1.53
N SER A 131 18.51 -6.32 -1.83
CA SER A 131 17.69 -5.41 -1.03
C SER A 131 17.35 -4.16 -1.84
N GLY A 132 16.51 -3.31 -1.28
CA GLY A 132 16.22 -1.99 -1.84
C GLY A 132 15.70 -1.01 -0.82
N VAL A 133 15.74 0.27 -1.19
CA VAL A 133 15.30 1.39 -0.37
C VAL A 133 14.47 2.36 -1.19
N VAL A 134 13.36 2.83 -0.61
CA VAL A 134 12.57 3.93 -1.18
C VAL A 134 12.50 5.07 -0.17
N LEU A 135 12.97 6.26 -0.58
CA LEU A 135 12.89 7.48 0.22
C LEU A 135 11.54 8.15 -0.04
N THR A 136 10.58 7.89 0.82
CA THR A 136 9.19 8.36 0.73
C THR A 136 8.48 8.31 2.06
N ALA A 137 7.54 9.22 2.28
CA ALA A 137 6.53 9.12 3.35
C ALA A 137 5.12 8.88 2.78
N SER A 138 5.01 8.33 1.53
CA SER A 138 3.73 8.05 0.88
C SER A 138 2.83 9.31 0.86
N HIS A 139 1.64 9.23 1.38
CA HIS A 139 0.62 10.29 1.40
C HIS A 139 0.71 11.28 2.58
N ASN A 140 1.74 11.17 3.43
CA ASN A 140 1.90 12.10 4.57
C ASN A 140 2.09 13.56 4.08
N PRO A 141 1.83 14.57 4.93
CA PRO A 141 2.09 15.96 4.60
C PRO A 141 3.52 16.24 4.13
N SER A 142 3.74 17.37 3.46
CA SER A 142 5.00 17.73 2.78
C SER A 142 6.23 17.82 3.69
N HIS A 143 6.04 18.07 4.98
CA HIS A 143 7.12 18.17 5.95
C HIS A 143 7.66 16.83 6.45
N ASP A 144 7.02 15.71 6.08
CA ASP A 144 7.47 14.38 6.44
C ASP A 144 8.26 13.71 5.32
N ASN A 145 9.18 12.82 5.69
CA ASN A 145 9.84 11.89 4.79
C ASN A 145 10.00 10.53 5.49
N GLY A 146 10.49 9.52 4.74
CA GLY A 146 10.67 8.18 5.25
C GLY A 146 11.73 7.41 4.49
N PHE A 147 12.05 6.24 5.02
CA PHE A 147 12.98 5.26 4.48
C PHE A 147 12.28 3.91 4.55
N LYS A 148 11.73 3.43 3.43
CA LYS A 148 11.16 2.09 3.31
C LYS A 148 12.26 1.11 2.91
N ALA A 149 12.40 -0.02 3.61
CA ALA A 149 13.38 -1.06 3.31
C ALA A 149 12.71 -2.33 2.77
N TYR A 150 13.31 -2.87 1.73
CA TYR A 150 12.83 -4.04 0.98
C TYR A 150 13.87 -5.15 0.99
N PHE A 151 13.42 -6.39 0.84
CA PHE A 151 14.30 -7.55 0.71
C PHE A 151 14.38 -8.05 -0.75
N ASN A 152 15.15 -9.11 -0.98
CA ASN A 152 15.47 -9.63 -2.31
C ASN A 152 14.27 -10.16 -3.11
N ASP A 153 13.14 -10.37 -2.46
CA ASP A 153 11.88 -10.77 -3.10
C ASP A 153 11.05 -9.57 -3.61
N GLY A 154 11.52 -8.33 -3.35
CA GLY A 154 10.84 -7.08 -3.70
C GLY A 154 9.77 -6.66 -2.70
N ALA A 155 9.60 -7.38 -1.57
CA ALA A 155 8.68 -7.04 -0.51
C ALA A 155 9.34 -6.22 0.60
N GLN A 156 8.56 -5.45 1.36
CA GLN A 156 9.04 -4.84 2.59
C GLN A 156 9.51 -5.91 3.58
N LEU A 157 10.50 -5.56 4.39
CA LEU A 157 11.10 -6.49 5.36
C LEU A 157 10.04 -7.13 6.27
N VAL A 158 10.10 -8.45 6.38
CA VAL A 158 9.31 -9.27 7.31
C VAL A 158 10.24 -10.12 8.17
N PRO A 159 9.75 -10.73 9.28
CA PRO A 159 10.57 -11.68 10.05
C PRO A 159 11.13 -12.81 9.20
N PRO A 160 12.39 -13.21 9.41
CA PRO A 160 13.32 -12.77 10.46
C PRO A 160 14.14 -11.52 10.10
N HIS A 161 14.07 -11.06 8.85
CA HIS A 161 14.93 -10.02 8.27
C HIS A 161 14.72 -8.64 8.93
N ASP A 162 13.47 -8.24 9.17
CA ASP A 162 13.13 -6.97 9.82
C ASP A 162 13.78 -6.83 11.20
N LYS A 163 13.63 -7.86 12.06
CA LYS A 163 14.23 -7.88 13.41
C LYS A 163 15.76 -7.86 13.38
N ALA A 164 16.35 -8.50 12.38
CA ALA A 164 17.79 -8.50 12.21
C ALA A 164 18.32 -7.13 11.80
N VAL A 165 17.70 -6.48 10.81
CA VAL A 165 18.04 -5.10 10.39
C VAL A 165 17.84 -4.12 11.55
N ILE A 166 16.71 -4.21 12.28
CA ILE A 166 16.45 -3.36 13.46
C ILE A 166 17.58 -3.47 14.49
N ARG A 167 18.09 -4.67 14.76
CA ARG A 167 19.22 -4.88 15.70
C ARG A 167 20.50 -4.19 15.21
N GLU A 168 20.82 -4.34 13.92
CA GLU A 168 22.01 -3.69 13.35
C GLU A 168 21.88 -2.16 13.43
N VAL A 169 20.74 -1.57 13.03
CA VAL A 169 20.49 -0.13 13.11
C VAL A 169 20.60 0.39 14.56
N ASN A 170 20.00 -0.34 15.51
CA ASN A 170 20.01 0.07 16.92
C ASN A 170 21.38 -0.07 17.58
N SER A 171 22.29 -0.89 17.05
CA SER A 171 23.67 -0.99 17.53
C SER A 171 24.54 0.22 17.12
N LEU A 172 24.11 0.99 16.12
CA LEU A 172 24.85 2.14 15.62
C LEU A 172 24.48 3.40 16.41
N THR A 173 25.50 4.09 16.91
CA THR A 173 25.35 5.37 17.67
C THR A 173 25.65 6.61 16.84
N SER A 174 26.22 6.43 15.64
CA SER A 174 26.59 7.48 14.69
C SER A 174 26.31 7.05 13.26
N GLU A 175 26.11 8.01 12.35
CA GLU A 175 26.08 7.81 10.90
C GLU A 175 27.49 7.73 10.28
N GLU A 176 28.53 8.08 11.03
CA GLU A 176 29.92 8.04 10.56
C GLU A 176 30.41 6.62 10.29
N TYR A 177 31.20 6.46 9.23
CA TYR A 177 31.79 5.19 8.81
C TYR A 177 33.10 5.41 8.07
N GLU A 178 33.95 4.38 8.02
CA GLU A 178 35.16 4.38 7.22
C GLU A 178 34.87 3.69 5.88
N PRO A 179 35.04 4.38 4.73
CA PRO A 179 34.89 3.78 3.42
C PRO A 179 35.90 2.65 3.21
N LEU A 180 35.49 1.60 2.49
CA LEU A 180 36.43 0.57 2.04
C LEU A 180 37.48 1.16 1.08
N PRO A 181 38.66 0.51 0.95
CA PRO A 181 39.62 0.81 -0.11
C PRO A 181 38.93 0.83 -1.48
N GLU A 182 39.40 1.67 -2.39
CA GLU A 182 38.73 1.95 -3.67
C GLU A 182 38.46 0.71 -4.50
N ASP A 183 39.40 -0.23 -4.53
CA ASP A 183 39.31 -1.53 -5.24
C ASP A 183 38.23 -2.48 -4.68
N ARG A 184 37.77 -2.22 -3.45
CA ARG A 184 36.75 -3.01 -2.78
C ARG A 184 35.37 -2.33 -2.74
N ARG A 185 35.28 -1.06 -3.14
CA ARG A 185 34.00 -0.35 -3.22
C ARG A 185 33.08 -0.97 -4.28
N GLY A 186 31.78 -0.74 -4.11
CA GLY A 186 30.77 -1.09 -5.10
C GLY A 186 30.71 -0.09 -6.26
N THR A 187 29.91 -0.43 -7.24
CA THR A 187 29.68 0.36 -8.45
C THR A 187 28.31 1.06 -8.36
N LEU A 188 28.23 2.31 -8.80
CA LEU A 188 26.98 3.02 -8.98
C LEU A 188 26.48 2.83 -10.42
N HIS A 189 25.31 2.25 -10.57
CA HIS A 189 24.55 2.11 -11.82
C HIS A 189 23.34 3.06 -11.77
N VAL A 190 23.15 3.84 -12.82
CA VAL A 190 22.00 4.76 -12.92
C VAL A 190 20.91 4.09 -13.75
N LEU A 191 19.70 4.03 -13.20
CA LEU A 191 18.49 3.58 -13.90
C LEU A 191 17.73 4.79 -14.42
N ASP A 192 17.49 4.82 -15.71
CA ASP A 192 16.79 5.91 -16.43
C ASP A 192 15.45 5.44 -17.01
N SER A 193 14.83 6.25 -17.83
CA SER A 193 13.55 5.95 -18.48
C SER A 193 13.52 4.69 -19.35
N SER A 194 14.68 4.11 -19.71
CA SER A 194 14.71 2.82 -20.39
C SER A 194 14.23 1.69 -19.46
N PHE A 195 14.45 1.81 -18.16
CA PHE A 195 13.93 0.87 -17.17
C PHE A 195 12.41 1.01 -17.00
N ASP A 196 11.86 2.24 -17.05
CA ASP A 196 10.41 2.49 -17.03
C ASP A 196 9.71 1.68 -18.14
N ARG A 197 10.32 1.58 -19.32
CA ARG A 197 9.76 0.81 -20.43
C ARG A 197 9.64 -0.68 -20.11
N ILE A 198 10.65 -1.27 -19.46
CA ILE A 198 10.62 -2.70 -19.04
C ILE A 198 9.44 -2.92 -18.07
N TYR A 199 9.25 -2.00 -17.12
CA TYR A 199 8.15 -2.09 -16.17
C TYR A 199 6.78 -1.90 -16.85
N MET A 200 6.63 -0.91 -17.74
CA MET A 200 5.41 -0.68 -18.51
C MET A 200 5.02 -1.90 -19.36
N ASP A 201 5.98 -2.57 -20.00
CA ASP A 201 5.70 -3.76 -20.79
C ASP A 201 5.26 -4.95 -19.90
N ARG A 202 5.80 -5.06 -18.69
CA ARG A 202 5.31 -6.04 -17.70
C ARG A 202 3.90 -5.69 -17.22
N LEU A 203 3.60 -4.42 -16.97
CA LEU A 203 2.25 -3.98 -16.57
C LEU A 203 1.18 -4.34 -17.61
N LYS A 204 1.47 -4.23 -18.90
CA LYS A 204 0.51 -4.62 -19.96
C LYS A 204 0.07 -6.09 -19.85
N THR A 205 0.93 -6.96 -19.30
CA THR A 205 0.60 -8.39 -19.16
C THR A 205 -0.46 -8.69 -18.09
N VAL A 206 -0.83 -7.71 -17.24
CA VAL A 206 -1.89 -7.90 -16.24
C VAL A 206 -3.30 -7.75 -16.82
N LEU A 207 -3.42 -7.13 -17.99
CA LEU A 207 -4.70 -6.94 -18.68
C LEU A 207 -5.25 -8.29 -19.16
N LEU A 208 -6.55 -8.48 -19.01
CA LEU A 208 -7.24 -9.72 -19.38
C LEU A 208 -8.00 -9.58 -20.69
N ARG A 209 -8.44 -8.37 -21.05
CA ARG A 209 -9.25 -8.05 -22.23
C ARG A 209 -8.73 -6.80 -22.93
N PRO A 210 -7.44 -6.74 -23.32
CA PRO A 210 -6.84 -5.55 -23.92
C PRO A 210 -7.52 -5.12 -25.21
N GLU A 211 -8.26 -6.01 -25.88
CA GLU A 211 -9.04 -5.71 -27.08
C GLU A 211 -10.19 -4.71 -26.83
N LEU A 212 -10.62 -4.54 -25.59
CA LEU A 212 -11.67 -3.56 -25.24
C LEU A 212 -11.24 -2.12 -25.53
N PHE A 213 -9.95 -1.83 -25.45
CA PHE A 213 -9.42 -0.51 -25.74
C PHE A 213 -9.47 -0.13 -27.22
N ASN A 214 -9.62 -1.11 -28.15
CA ASN A 214 -9.70 -0.87 -29.60
C ASN A 214 -10.98 -0.10 -30.04
N LYS A 215 -11.97 0.00 -29.16
CA LYS A 215 -13.25 0.70 -29.43
C LYS A 215 -13.25 2.17 -28.98
N GLY A 216 -12.12 2.69 -28.56
CA GLY A 216 -11.97 3.97 -27.89
C GLY A 216 -12.06 3.76 -26.38
N GLY A 217 -10.96 3.93 -25.68
CA GLY A 217 -10.93 3.78 -24.21
C GLY A 217 -11.65 4.91 -23.49
N ALA A 218 -11.90 4.70 -22.19
CA ALA A 218 -12.53 5.68 -21.31
C ALA A 218 -11.85 7.07 -21.37
N LYS A 219 -12.63 8.12 -21.20
CA LYS A 219 -12.12 9.48 -20.98
C LYS A 219 -11.73 9.62 -19.51
N ILE A 220 -10.45 9.81 -19.26
CA ILE A 220 -9.87 9.80 -17.93
C ILE A 220 -9.32 11.18 -17.58
N VAL A 221 -9.67 11.70 -16.41
CA VAL A 221 -8.89 12.77 -15.76
C VAL A 221 -7.99 12.11 -14.73
N TYR A 222 -6.68 12.31 -14.90
CA TYR A 222 -5.66 11.75 -14.02
C TYR A 222 -4.96 12.84 -13.20
N SER A 223 -4.73 12.57 -11.91
CA SER A 223 -3.88 13.38 -11.04
C SER A 223 -2.85 12.52 -10.32
N ASN A 224 -1.58 12.90 -10.42
CA ASN A 224 -0.50 12.29 -9.65
C ASN A 224 -0.30 12.95 -8.26
N LEU A 225 -1.13 13.90 -7.85
CA LEU A 225 -1.02 14.65 -6.61
C LEU A 225 0.43 15.13 -6.34
N HIS A 226 1.07 15.71 -7.37
CA HIS A 226 2.48 16.14 -7.38
C HIS A 226 3.52 15.00 -7.26
N GLY A 227 3.09 13.75 -7.42
CA GLY A 227 3.89 12.55 -7.21
C GLY A 227 4.48 11.94 -8.48
N THR A 228 4.75 10.64 -8.42
CA THR A 228 5.52 9.88 -9.42
C THR A 228 4.68 9.14 -10.46
N GLY A 229 3.40 8.85 -10.18
CA GLY A 229 2.56 7.97 -11.01
C GLY A 229 2.39 8.41 -12.46
N GLY A 230 2.50 9.73 -12.74
CA GLY A 230 2.38 10.27 -14.09
C GLY A 230 3.42 9.75 -15.09
N HIS A 231 4.60 9.32 -14.62
CA HIS A 231 5.64 8.76 -15.48
C HIS A 231 5.25 7.43 -16.14
N ILE A 232 4.48 6.61 -15.46
CA ILE A 232 4.06 5.27 -15.91
C ILE A 232 2.62 5.29 -16.41
N ILE A 233 1.68 5.80 -15.60
CA ILE A 233 0.23 5.67 -15.87
C ILE A 233 -0.19 6.44 -17.12
N VAL A 234 0.25 7.68 -17.26
CA VAL A 234 -0.20 8.53 -18.37
C VAL A 234 0.25 8.00 -19.74
N PRO A 235 1.54 7.71 -19.97
CA PRO A 235 1.94 7.15 -21.26
C PRO A 235 1.33 5.76 -21.50
N LEU A 236 1.20 4.92 -20.47
CA LEU A 236 0.65 3.58 -20.61
C LEU A 236 -0.84 3.60 -20.99
N LEU A 237 -1.67 4.43 -20.33
CA LEU A 237 -3.08 4.59 -20.68
C LEU A 237 -3.26 5.17 -22.10
N LYS A 238 -2.39 6.11 -22.52
CA LYS A 238 -2.40 6.63 -23.90
C LYS A 238 -2.04 5.57 -24.93
N GLU A 239 -1.03 4.73 -24.66
CA GLU A 239 -0.66 3.60 -25.52
C GLU A 239 -1.80 2.58 -25.63
N LEU A 240 -2.60 2.41 -24.58
CA LEU A 240 -3.80 1.56 -24.58
C LEU A 240 -5.00 2.21 -25.30
N GLY A 241 -4.89 3.48 -25.77
CA GLY A 241 -5.94 4.16 -26.51
C GLY A 241 -6.92 4.97 -25.66
N CYS A 242 -6.68 5.12 -24.35
CA CYS A 242 -7.49 5.98 -23.49
C CYS A 242 -7.29 7.46 -23.79
N ASN A 243 -8.38 8.24 -23.70
CA ASN A 243 -8.30 9.71 -23.73
C ASN A 243 -7.98 10.24 -22.34
N VAL A 244 -6.69 10.50 -22.07
CA VAL A 244 -6.21 10.91 -20.75
C VAL A 244 -5.89 12.40 -20.73
N GLN A 245 -6.52 13.13 -19.82
CA GLN A 245 -6.21 14.51 -19.47
C GLN A 245 -5.60 14.54 -18.06
N THR A 246 -4.54 15.30 -17.87
CA THR A 246 -3.94 15.48 -16.54
C THR A 246 -4.42 16.79 -15.90
N VAL A 247 -4.39 16.86 -14.56
CA VAL A 247 -4.65 18.07 -13.79
C VAL A 247 -3.38 18.90 -13.77
N ALA A 248 -3.28 19.90 -14.67
CA ALA A 248 -2.04 20.66 -14.88
C ALA A 248 -1.44 21.24 -13.59
N ALA A 249 -2.26 21.71 -12.65
CA ALA A 249 -1.81 22.25 -11.36
C ALA A 249 -1.20 21.18 -10.44
N GLN A 250 -1.53 19.89 -10.62
CA GLN A 250 -1.08 18.77 -9.83
C GLN A 250 -0.06 17.88 -10.57
N ASP A 251 0.18 18.14 -11.85
CA ASP A 251 1.08 17.37 -12.71
C ASP A 251 2.56 17.69 -12.43
N VAL A 252 2.82 18.87 -11.86
CA VAL A 252 4.16 19.30 -11.49
C VAL A 252 4.63 18.55 -10.27
N GLN A 253 5.77 17.87 -10.39
CA GLN A 253 6.46 17.23 -9.26
C GLN A 253 6.99 18.30 -8.28
N ASP A 254 6.32 18.47 -7.15
CA ASP A 254 6.65 19.48 -6.15
C ASP A 254 6.46 18.94 -4.73
N GLY A 255 7.56 18.81 -4.01
CA GLY A 255 7.56 18.29 -2.64
C GLY A 255 6.80 19.14 -1.61
N ARG A 256 6.34 20.35 -1.99
CA ARG A 256 5.45 21.18 -1.14
C ARG A 256 4.01 20.71 -1.18
N PHE A 257 3.59 19.97 -2.23
CA PHE A 257 2.20 19.59 -2.53
C PHE A 257 1.24 20.79 -2.51
N PRO A 258 1.50 21.85 -3.32
CA PRO A 258 0.91 23.18 -3.11
C PRO A 258 -0.60 23.24 -3.27
N THR A 259 -1.24 22.25 -3.91
CA THR A 259 -2.69 22.22 -4.11
C THR A 259 -3.45 21.42 -3.06
N VAL A 260 -2.74 20.70 -2.15
CA VAL A 260 -3.34 19.79 -1.17
C VAL A 260 -2.64 19.87 0.19
N ALA A 261 -3.39 19.81 1.27
CA ALA A 261 -2.81 19.72 2.62
C ALA A 261 -2.16 18.36 2.89
N SER A 262 -2.72 17.30 2.30
CA SER A 262 -2.17 15.94 2.31
C SER A 262 -2.45 15.30 0.95
N PRO A 263 -1.42 14.78 0.25
CA PRO A 263 -1.57 14.17 -1.07
C PRO A 263 -2.09 12.73 -0.97
N ASN A 264 -3.20 12.56 -0.25
CA ASN A 264 -3.82 11.26 0.00
C ASN A 264 -5.09 11.09 -0.84
N PRO A 265 -5.13 10.15 -1.79
CA PRO A 265 -6.30 9.92 -2.63
C PRO A 265 -7.53 9.37 -1.89
N GLU A 266 -7.40 9.02 -0.61
CA GLU A 266 -8.52 8.71 0.28
C GLU A 266 -9.31 9.98 0.68
N ASN A 267 -8.67 11.16 0.62
CA ASN A 267 -9.25 12.42 1.10
C ASN A 267 -10.00 13.13 -0.04
N PRO A 268 -11.32 13.36 0.06
CA PRO A 268 -12.08 14.05 -0.98
C PRO A 268 -11.48 15.39 -1.45
N PRO A 269 -10.93 16.25 -0.57
CA PRO A 269 -10.28 17.49 -1.01
C PRO A 269 -9.08 17.29 -1.94
N ALA A 270 -8.37 16.15 -1.87
CA ALA A 270 -7.24 15.89 -2.75
C ALA A 270 -7.67 15.68 -4.22
N LEU A 271 -8.88 15.13 -4.44
CA LEU A 271 -9.43 14.88 -5.77
C LEU A 271 -10.30 16.05 -6.30
N ALA A 272 -10.50 17.12 -5.53
CA ALA A 272 -11.44 18.19 -5.87
C ALA A 272 -11.16 18.80 -7.27
N LEU A 273 -9.90 19.15 -7.57
CA LEU A 273 -9.51 19.70 -8.86
C LEU A 273 -9.73 18.72 -10.01
N ALA A 274 -9.45 17.45 -9.80
CA ALA A 274 -9.64 16.42 -10.82
C ALA A 274 -11.14 16.16 -11.08
N ILE A 275 -11.96 16.18 -10.04
CA ILE A 275 -13.43 16.05 -10.14
C ILE A 275 -14.02 17.26 -10.86
N GLU A 276 -13.61 18.49 -10.53
CA GLU A 276 -14.04 19.70 -11.21
C GLU A 276 -13.70 19.66 -12.72
N GLN A 277 -12.46 19.26 -13.04
CA GLN A 277 -12.03 19.11 -14.44
C GLN A 277 -12.82 18.01 -15.16
N ALA A 278 -13.10 16.89 -14.49
CA ALA A 278 -13.88 15.79 -15.06
C ALA A 278 -15.33 16.20 -15.32
N ASP A 279 -15.96 16.96 -14.41
CA ASP A 279 -17.29 17.49 -14.61
C ASP A 279 -17.35 18.48 -15.79
N ALA A 280 -16.32 19.32 -15.96
CA ALA A 280 -16.23 20.28 -17.05
C ALA A 280 -15.94 19.63 -18.41
N SER A 281 -15.12 18.58 -18.46
CA SER A 281 -14.70 17.89 -19.70
C SER A 281 -15.63 16.75 -20.12
N GLY A 282 -16.56 16.34 -19.27
CA GLY A 282 -17.39 15.16 -19.49
C GLY A 282 -16.58 13.86 -19.46
N ALA A 283 -15.54 13.77 -18.64
CA ALA A 283 -14.77 12.55 -18.46
C ALA A 283 -15.60 11.47 -17.74
N ASP A 284 -15.30 10.21 -18.01
CA ASP A 284 -16.03 9.05 -17.47
C ASP A 284 -15.55 8.70 -16.06
N ILE A 285 -14.23 8.82 -15.83
CA ILE A 285 -13.59 8.50 -14.56
C ILE A 285 -12.51 9.53 -14.20
N VAL A 286 -12.28 9.66 -12.90
CA VAL A 286 -11.11 10.31 -12.31
C VAL A 286 -10.24 9.22 -11.68
N ILE A 287 -8.94 9.27 -11.92
CA ILE A 287 -7.95 8.44 -11.22
C ILE A 287 -6.94 9.38 -10.57
N ALA A 288 -6.64 9.16 -9.29
CA ALA A 288 -5.60 9.89 -8.59
C ALA A 288 -4.68 8.92 -7.83
N THR A 289 -3.37 9.22 -7.80
CA THR A 289 -2.39 8.43 -7.04
C THR A 289 -1.66 9.28 -6.02
N ASP A 290 -1.23 8.66 -4.91
CA ASP A 290 -0.38 9.34 -3.92
C ASP A 290 1.06 9.56 -4.46
N PRO A 291 1.91 10.31 -3.76
CA PRO A 291 3.22 10.71 -4.30
C PRO A 291 4.15 9.58 -4.72
N ASP A 292 4.12 8.44 -4.07
CA ASP A 292 4.92 7.27 -4.43
C ASP A 292 4.12 6.21 -5.22
N ALA A 293 2.91 6.56 -5.65
CA ALA A 293 2.03 5.80 -6.54
C ALA A 293 1.83 4.34 -6.11
N ASP A 294 1.73 4.10 -4.81
CA ASP A 294 1.35 2.81 -4.27
C ASP A 294 -0.17 2.72 -3.98
N ARG A 295 -0.89 3.86 -3.93
CA ARG A 295 -2.34 3.97 -3.72
C ARG A 295 -3.05 4.65 -4.89
N MET A 296 -4.29 4.21 -5.15
CA MET A 296 -5.14 4.75 -6.21
C MET A 296 -6.54 5.07 -5.68
N GLY A 297 -6.94 6.34 -5.78
CA GLY A 297 -8.33 6.78 -5.58
C GLY A 297 -9.04 6.98 -6.91
N VAL A 298 -10.35 6.77 -6.92
CA VAL A 298 -11.18 6.84 -8.13
C VAL A 298 -12.49 7.55 -7.85
N ALA A 299 -12.92 8.41 -8.79
CA ALA A 299 -14.31 8.83 -8.89
C ALA A 299 -14.89 8.42 -10.25
N VAL A 300 -16.18 8.07 -10.26
CA VAL A 300 -16.91 7.58 -11.43
C VAL A 300 -18.12 8.47 -11.71
N ARG A 301 -18.59 8.51 -12.96
CA ARG A 301 -19.78 9.26 -13.32
C ARG A 301 -21.02 8.58 -12.78
N GLY A 302 -21.78 9.32 -11.96
CA GLY A 302 -23.07 8.86 -11.44
C GLY A 302 -24.25 9.16 -12.36
N GLU A 303 -25.43 8.63 -12.06
CA GLU A 303 -26.67 8.79 -12.83
C GLU A 303 -27.11 10.25 -12.98
N ASN A 304 -26.78 11.10 -12.01
CA ASN A 304 -27.07 12.54 -12.03
C ASN A 304 -26.06 13.35 -12.87
N GLY A 305 -25.15 12.68 -13.58
CA GLY A 305 -24.08 13.29 -14.36
C GLY A 305 -22.94 13.90 -13.54
N LYS A 306 -22.92 13.73 -12.20
CA LYS A 306 -21.85 14.18 -11.31
C LYS A 306 -20.87 13.07 -11.00
N MET A 307 -19.64 13.45 -10.71
CA MET A 307 -18.63 12.49 -10.24
C MET A 307 -18.96 11.99 -8.83
N HIS A 308 -18.88 10.68 -8.63
CA HIS A 308 -19.09 9.99 -7.37
C HIS A 308 -17.77 9.37 -6.94
N LEU A 309 -17.27 9.78 -5.75
CA LEU A 309 -16.03 9.24 -5.19
C LEU A 309 -16.29 7.86 -4.59
N LEU A 310 -15.52 6.88 -5.04
CA LEU A 310 -15.56 5.52 -4.50
C LEU A 310 -14.65 5.37 -3.29
N THR A 311 -15.08 4.55 -2.32
CA THR A 311 -14.22 4.14 -1.21
C THR A 311 -13.18 3.11 -1.67
N GLY A 312 -12.08 2.94 -0.92
CA GLY A 312 -11.07 1.94 -1.21
C GLY A 312 -11.65 0.51 -1.29
N ASN A 313 -12.61 0.21 -0.44
CA ASN A 313 -13.31 -1.08 -0.45
C ASN A 313 -14.17 -1.27 -1.70
N GLN A 314 -14.86 -0.22 -2.18
CA GLN A 314 -15.66 -0.28 -3.42
C GLN A 314 -14.77 -0.47 -4.65
N ILE A 315 -13.68 0.28 -4.75
CA ILE A 315 -12.69 0.14 -5.82
C ILE A 315 -12.11 -1.28 -5.82
N GLY A 316 -11.65 -1.75 -4.65
CA GLY A 316 -11.08 -3.08 -4.52
C GLY A 316 -12.07 -4.20 -4.85
N SER A 317 -13.36 -4.05 -4.50
CA SER A 317 -14.40 -5.03 -4.83
C SER A 317 -14.71 -5.07 -6.32
N LEU A 318 -14.79 -3.92 -6.99
CA LEU A 318 -14.96 -3.85 -8.44
C LEU A 318 -13.78 -4.49 -9.19
N LEU A 319 -12.54 -4.20 -8.78
CA LEU A 319 -11.34 -4.81 -9.35
C LEU A 319 -11.30 -6.33 -9.13
N ALA A 320 -11.59 -6.78 -7.90
CA ALA A 320 -11.64 -8.19 -7.55
C ALA A 320 -12.68 -8.95 -8.38
N TRP A 321 -13.91 -8.43 -8.44
CA TRP A 321 -14.98 -9.02 -9.23
C TRP A 321 -14.62 -9.09 -10.72
N TYR A 322 -14.14 -7.99 -11.28
CA TYR A 322 -13.76 -7.94 -12.70
C TYR A 322 -12.71 -8.99 -13.05
N ARG A 323 -11.69 -9.13 -12.21
CA ARG A 323 -10.63 -10.12 -12.42
C ARG A 323 -11.16 -11.55 -12.31
N CYS A 324 -11.92 -11.84 -11.26
CA CYS A 324 -12.51 -13.18 -11.07
C CYS A 324 -13.44 -13.54 -12.22
N MET A 325 -14.35 -12.66 -12.61
CA MET A 325 -15.29 -12.82 -13.71
C MET A 325 -14.55 -13.01 -15.05
N SER A 326 -13.63 -12.11 -15.38
CA SER A 326 -12.90 -12.20 -16.65
C SER A 326 -12.04 -13.46 -16.75
N MET A 327 -11.38 -13.89 -15.67
CA MET A 327 -10.60 -15.14 -15.68
C MET A 327 -11.49 -16.37 -15.86
N SER A 328 -12.69 -16.36 -15.29
CA SER A 328 -13.67 -17.43 -15.48
C SER A 328 -14.18 -17.45 -16.91
N ASP A 329 -14.62 -16.30 -17.46
CA ASP A 329 -15.18 -16.19 -18.81
C ASP A 329 -14.17 -16.58 -19.90
N LEU A 330 -12.90 -16.23 -19.69
CA LEU A 330 -11.80 -16.57 -20.60
C LEU A 330 -11.31 -18.02 -20.43
N GLY A 331 -11.89 -18.78 -19.48
CA GLY A 331 -11.48 -20.16 -19.20
C GLY A 331 -10.09 -20.30 -18.57
N ILE A 332 -9.48 -19.19 -18.14
CA ILE A 332 -8.18 -19.18 -17.46
C ILE A 332 -8.28 -19.93 -16.14
N ILE A 333 -9.32 -19.61 -15.36
CA ILE A 333 -9.69 -20.34 -14.17
C ILE A 333 -11.00 -21.07 -14.46
N ASN A 334 -11.02 -22.38 -14.20
CA ASN A 334 -12.13 -23.27 -14.49
C ASN A 334 -12.26 -24.37 -13.41
N ASP A 335 -13.17 -25.31 -13.56
CA ASP A 335 -13.44 -26.36 -12.57
C ASP A 335 -12.22 -27.21 -12.20
N SER A 336 -11.27 -27.38 -13.13
CA SER A 336 -10.08 -28.21 -12.90
C SER A 336 -8.99 -27.53 -12.06
N ASN A 337 -8.97 -26.19 -12.01
CA ASN A 337 -7.89 -25.44 -11.39
C ASN A 337 -8.33 -24.36 -10.38
N ARG A 338 -9.66 -24.07 -10.26
CA ARG A 338 -10.17 -23.02 -9.37
C ARG A 338 -9.76 -23.17 -7.91
N SER A 339 -9.55 -24.40 -7.44
CA SER A 339 -9.06 -24.67 -6.08
C SER A 339 -7.63 -24.18 -5.83
N ARG A 340 -6.91 -23.81 -6.88
CA ARG A 340 -5.58 -23.20 -6.82
C ARG A 340 -5.61 -21.66 -6.88
N ALA A 341 -6.75 -21.07 -7.25
CA ALA A 341 -6.91 -19.62 -7.29
C ALA A 341 -7.10 -19.07 -5.88
N VAL A 342 -6.44 -17.95 -5.58
CA VAL A 342 -6.49 -17.33 -4.26
C VAL A 342 -6.58 -15.81 -4.36
N MET A 343 -7.38 -15.23 -3.48
CA MET A 343 -7.39 -13.80 -3.17
C MET A 343 -6.77 -13.59 -1.79
N VAL A 344 -6.00 -12.53 -1.62
CA VAL A 344 -5.36 -12.21 -0.33
C VAL A 344 -5.67 -10.77 0.06
N LYS A 345 -6.33 -10.55 1.19
CA LYS A 345 -6.69 -9.21 1.68
C LYS A 345 -6.45 -9.06 3.17
N THR A 346 -6.52 -7.83 3.68
CA THR A 346 -6.39 -7.64 5.14
C THR A 346 -7.71 -7.95 5.85
N PHE A 347 -7.63 -8.30 7.15
CA PHE A 347 -8.81 -8.53 7.99
C PHE A 347 -9.75 -7.32 8.08
N VAL A 348 -9.23 -6.10 7.88
CA VAL A 348 -10.02 -4.86 7.93
C VAL A 348 -10.53 -4.40 6.55
N THR A 349 -10.25 -5.15 5.50
CA THR A 349 -10.81 -4.96 4.16
C THR A 349 -12.21 -5.60 4.09
N THR A 350 -13.08 -5.02 3.27
CA THR A 350 -14.50 -5.41 3.16
C THR A 350 -14.75 -6.91 2.99
N GLY A 351 -15.80 -7.41 3.65
CA GLY A 351 -16.32 -8.77 3.46
C GLY A 351 -16.93 -9.03 2.08
N LEU A 352 -17.22 -7.99 1.29
CA LEU A 352 -17.70 -8.15 -0.09
C LEU A 352 -16.68 -8.90 -0.95
N GLN A 353 -15.37 -8.69 -0.73
CA GLN A 353 -14.34 -9.44 -1.45
C GLN A 353 -14.31 -10.93 -1.06
N ASP A 354 -14.64 -11.27 0.20
CA ASP A 354 -14.82 -12.69 0.59
C ASP A 354 -16.00 -13.30 -0.17
N ALA A 355 -17.14 -12.61 -0.21
CA ALA A 355 -18.34 -13.08 -0.92
C ALA A 355 -18.06 -13.27 -2.42
N ILE A 356 -17.35 -12.33 -3.05
CA ILE A 356 -16.93 -12.42 -4.47
C ILE A 356 -16.01 -13.64 -4.68
N GLY A 357 -14.94 -13.77 -3.91
CA GLY A 357 -13.98 -14.89 -4.05
C GLY A 357 -14.67 -16.24 -3.89
N HIS A 358 -15.49 -16.41 -2.87
CA HIS A 358 -16.24 -17.64 -2.62
C HIS A 358 -17.25 -17.96 -3.73
N HIS A 359 -17.90 -16.95 -4.32
CA HIS A 359 -18.81 -17.13 -5.46
C HIS A 359 -18.10 -17.78 -6.66
N PHE A 360 -16.86 -17.39 -6.95
CA PHE A 360 -16.06 -17.98 -8.01
C PHE A 360 -15.35 -19.28 -7.58
N GLY A 361 -15.51 -19.71 -6.32
CA GLY A 361 -14.88 -20.91 -5.77
C GLY A 361 -13.39 -20.75 -5.48
N TYR A 362 -12.95 -19.52 -5.21
CA TYR A 362 -11.56 -19.22 -4.86
C TYR A 362 -11.38 -19.21 -3.34
N GLU A 363 -10.19 -19.56 -2.89
CA GLU A 363 -9.78 -19.35 -1.50
C GLU A 363 -9.59 -17.85 -1.24
N VAL A 364 -10.06 -17.37 -0.09
CA VAL A 364 -9.82 -15.98 0.35
C VAL A 364 -9.03 -16.01 1.66
N VAL A 365 -7.80 -15.54 1.59
CA VAL A 365 -6.88 -15.51 2.74
C VAL A 365 -6.87 -14.11 3.33
N ASN A 366 -7.28 -14.01 4.60
CA ASN A 366 -7.23 -12.78 5.36
C ASN A 366 -5.92 -12.69 6.12
N VAL A 367 -5.19 -11.58 5.98
CA VAL A 367 -3.91 -11.32 6.64
C VAL A 367 -3.99 -10.07 7.53
N LEU A 368 -2.99 -9.86 8.38
CA LEU A 368 -2.89 -8.63 9.17
C LEU A 368 -2.75 -7.38 8.30
N THR A 369 -3.06 -6.22 8.85
CA THR A 369 -2.90 -4.92 8.17
C THR A 369 -1.44 -4.65 7.85
N GLY A 370 -1.20 -4.31 6.60
CA GLY A 370 0.12 -4.05 6.04
C GLY A 370 0.42 -4.96 4.86
N PHE A 371 0.65 -4.35 3.71
CA PHE A 371 0.80 -5.06 2.42
C PHE A 371 1.93 -6.11 2.43
N LYS A 372 2.91 -5.95 3.30
CA LYS A 372 3.99 -6.94 3.52
C LYS A 372 3.49 -8.35 3.82
N TYR A 373 2.32 -8.49 4.46
CA TYR A 373 1.73 -9.80 4.75
C TYR A 373 1.09 -10.42 3.50
N ILE A 374 0.50 -9.61 2.62
CA ILE A 374 0.07 -10.05 1.29
C ILE A 374 1.30 -10.51 0.49
N ALA A 375 2.34 -9.68 0.45
CA ALA A 375 3.59 -10.00 -0.23
C ALA A 375 4.26 -11.28 0.32
N GLN A 376 4.21 -11.51 1.64
CA GLN A 376 4.72 -12.72 2.27
C GLN A 376 4.00 -13.98 1.75
N LYS A 377 2.66 -13.92 1.57
CA LYS A 377 1.90 -15.01 0.96
C LYS A 377 2.33 -15.26 -0.49
N LEU A 378 2.52 -14.20 -1.29
CA LEU A 378 3.01 -14.34 -2.66
C LEU A 378 4.40 -14.99 -2.70
N GLY A 379 5.28 -14.63 -1.76
CA GLY A 379 6.60 -15.26 -1.57
C GLY A 379 6.48 -16.75 -1.25
N LYS A 380 5.61 -17.12 -0.32
CA LYS A 380 5.31 -18.52 0.02
C LYS A 380 4.84 -19.30 -1.22
N TYR A 381 3.93 -18.72 -2.00
CA TYR A 381 3.43 -19.37 -3.22
C TYR A 381 4.50 -19.54 -4.29
N GLU A 382 5.43 -18.58 -4.43
CA GLU A 382 6.59 -18.72 -5.32
C GLU A 382 7.52 -19.83 -4.85
N GLN A 383 7.81 -19.89 -3.55
CA GLN A 383 8.68 -20.92 -2.96
C GLN A 383 8.09 -22.34 -3.04
N ALA A 384 6.77 -22.48 -3.10
CA ALA A 384 6.10 -23.78 -3.24
C ALA A 384 6.26 -24.40 -4.65
N ILE A 385 6.68 -23.63 -5.66
CA ILE A 385 7.06 -24.17 -6.97
C ILE A 385 8.39 -24.91 -6.84
N PRO A 386 8.52 -26.15 -7.36
CA PRO A 386 9.78 -26.90 -7.32
C PRO A 386 10.97 -26.08 -7.84
N ALA A 387 12.12 -26.18 -7.18
CA ALA A 387 13.28 -25.33 -7.47
C ALA A 387 13.72 -25.39 -8.93
N GLU A 388 13.72 -26.60 -9.52
CA GLU A 388 14.08 -26.86 -10.93
C GLU A 388 13.07 -26.25 -11.94
N LYS A 389 11.83 -26.00 -11.53
CA LYS A 389 10.81 -25.33 -12.34
C LYS A 389 10.80 -23.82 -12.15
N ARG A 390 11.41 -23.34 -11.06
CA ARG A 390 11.46 -21.93 -10.69
C ARG A 390 12.70 -21.21 -11.24
N GLU A 391 13.62 -21.93 -11.87
CA GLU A 391 14.77 -21.32 -12.53
C GLU A 391 14.30 -20.29 -13.57
N GLY A 392 14.80 -19.05 -13.47
CA GLY A 392 14.39 -17.94 -14.36
C GLY A 392 12.98 -17.39 -14.13
N TYR A 393 12.26 -17.82 -13.08
CA TYR A 393 10.87 -17.44 -12.78
C TYR A 393 10.60 -15.93 -12.90
N ARG A 394 11.48 -15.09 -12.39
CA ARG A 394 11.33 -13.62 -12.41
C ARG A 394 11.38 -13.01 -13.81
N LYS A 395 11.92 -13.72 -14.80
CA LYS A 395 11.99 -13.31 -16.21
C LYS A 395 10.91 -13.97 -17.09
N MET A 396 10.16 -14.92 -16.55
CA MET A 396 9.08 -15.59 -17.28
C MET A 396 7.93 -14.63 -17.57
N SER A 397 7.16 -14.92 -18.63
CA SER A 397 5.90 -14.22 -18.91
C SER A 397 4.84 -14.49 -17.83
N GLU A 398 3.81 -13.67 -17.77
CA GLU A 398 2.66 -13.88 -16.84
C GLU A 398 2.03 -15.25 -17.09
N GLU A 399 1.82 -15.64 -18.35
CA GLU A 399 1.26 -16.94 -18.73
C GLU A 399 2.09 -18.12 -18.21
N GLN A 400 3.42 -18.04 -18.32
CA GLN A 400 4.32 -19.07 -17.81
C GLN A 400 4.29 -19.16 -16.29
N THR A 401 4.36 -18.02 -15.59
CA THR A 401 4.29 -18.01 -14.13
C THR A 401 2.94 -18.46 -13.62
N ARG A 402 1.85 -18.08 -14.29
CA ARG A 402 0.48 -18.54 -14.00
C ARG A 402 0.36 -20.05 -14.13
N ALA A 403 0.85 -20.62 -15.22
CA ALA A 403 0.83 -22.07 -15.44
C ALA A 403 1.54 -22.81 -14.29
N LEU A 404 2.74 -22.38 -13.91
CA LEU A 404 3.49 -22.97 -12.79
C LEU A 404 2.74 -22.82 -11.46
N ARG A 405 2.11 -21.67 -11.21
CA ARG A 405 1.33 -21.42 -10.00
C ARG A 405 0.11 -22.34 -9.92
N LEU A 406 -0.63 -22.47 -11.00
CA LEU A 406 -1.82 -23.32 -11.07
C LEU A 406 -1.48 -24.81 -10.99
N GLU A 407 -0.28 -25.23 -11.40
CA GLU A 407 0.15 -26.62 -11.35
C GLU A 407 0.74 -26.99 -9.98
N TYR A 408 1.64 -26.17 -9.44
CA TYR A 408 2.45 -26.55 -8.27
C TYR A 408 2.13 -25.80 -6.98
N SER A 409 1.36 -24.70 -7.05
CA SER A 409 1.19 -23.79 -5.93
C SER A 409 -0.21 -23.15 -5.88
N ARG A 410 -0.28 -21.86 -5.57
CA ARG A 410 -1.47 -21.01 -5.60
C ARG A 410 -1.27 -19.89 -6.60
N TYR A 411 -2.28 -19.62 -7.42
CA TYR A 411 -2.31 -18.48 -8.33
C TYR A 411 -3.04 -17.30 -7.68
N PHE A 412 -2.31 -16.23 -7.47
CA PHE A 412 -2.81 -14.98 -6.88
C PHE A 412 -3.62 -14.21 -7.93
N VAL A 413 -4.93 -14.10 -7.71
CA VAL A 413 -5.85 -13.41 -8.62
C VAL A 413 -5.89 -11.91 -8.35
N PHE A 414 -6.01 -11.55 -7.06
CA PHE A 414 -6.15 -10.17 -6.60
C PHE A 414 -5.89 -10.08 -5.10
N GLY A 415 -5.46 -8.91 -4.66
CA GLY A 415 -5.36 -8.57 -3.25
C GLY A 415 -5.33 -7.08 -3.00
N GLY A 416 -5.64 -6.69 -1.76
CA GLY A 416 -5.68 -5.28 -1.44
C GLY A 416 -5.95 -4.98 0.03
N GLU A 417 -5.88 -3.68 0.30
CA GLU A 417 -6.20 -3.05 1.58
C GLU A 417 -7.31 -2.04 1.40
N GLU A 418 -8.14 -1.85 2.43
CA GLU A 418 -9.18 -0.82 2.48
C GLU A 418 -8.65 0.60 2.25
N SER A 419 -7.36 0.79 2.54
CA SER A 419 -6.64 2.05 2.41
C SER A 419 -6.09 2.29 1.00
N TYR A 420 -6.87 1.94 -0.02
CA TYR A 420 -6.64 2.26 -1.43
C TYR A 420 -5.39 1.62 -2.07
N GLY A 421 -4.88 0.56 -1.49
CA GLY A 421 -3.75 -0.20 -2.00
C GLY A 421 -4.17 -1.53 -2.63
N TYR A 422 -3.80 -1.78 -3.89
CA TYR A 422 -4.23 -2.94 -4.66
C TYR A 422 -3.06 -3.61 -5.37
N LEU A 423 -3.21 -4.91 -5.67
CA LEU A 423 -2.27 -5.69 -6.45
C LEU A 423 -3.01 -6.81 -7.21
N ALA A 424 -2.62 -7.06 -8.45
CA ALA A 424 -3.22 -8.10 -9.29
C ALA A 424 -2.18 -8.99 -10.01
N GLN A 425 -0.92 -8.87 -9.64
CA GLN A 425 0.23 -9.58 -10.21
C GLN A 425 1.22 -9.97 -9.11
N ASP A 426 2.22 -10.79 -9.43
CA ASP A 426 3.23 -11.22 -8.46
C ASP A 426 4.66 -10.75 -8.76
N PHE A 427 4.89 -10.07 -9.89
CA PHE A 427 6.19 -9.49 -10.22
C PHE A 427 6.50 -8.19 -9.45
N VAL A 428 5.50 -7.59 -8.79
CA VAL A 428 5.60 -6.55 -7.77
C VAL A 428 5.18 -7.16 -6.43
N ARG A 429 5.79 -6.74 -5.32
CA ARG A 429 5.51 -7.26 -3.97
C ARG A 429 5.13 -6.15 -2.98
N ASP A 430 4.57 -5.08 -3.48
CA ASP A 430 3.91 -4.03 -2.73
C ASP A 430 2.62 -3.60 -3.47
N LYS A 431 1.84 -2.71 -2.88
CA LYS A 431 0.71 -2.06 -3.55
C LYS A 431 1.18 -1.42 -4.85
N ASP A 432 0.37 -1.51 -5.88
CA ASP A 432 0.73 -0.99 -7.20
C ASP A 432 -0.43 -0.22 -7.84
N ALA A 433 -0.41 1.11 -7.66
CA ALA A 433 -1.40 1.98 -8.27
C ALA A 433 -1.26 2.04 -9.80
N ASN A 434 -0.08 1.74 -10.37
CA ASN A 434 0.10 1.74 -11.82
C ASN A 434 -0.69 0.59 -12.46
N SER A 435 -0.57 -0.62 -11.91
CA SER A 435 -1.37 -1.76 -12.38
C SER A 435 -2.86 -1.58 -12.08
N ALA A 436 -3.20 -1.07 -10.91
CA ALA A 436 -4.60 -0.83 -10.53
C ALA A 436 -5.27 0.16 -11.49
N ALA A 437 -4.57 1.22 -11.92
CA ALA A 437 -5.09 2.23 -12.84
C ALA A 437 -5.42 1.66 -14.22
N ILE A 438 -4.54 0.82 -14.80
CA ILE A 438 -4.80 0.23 -16.11
C ILE A 438 -5.88 -0.85 -16.06
N ILE A 439 -5.97 -1.63 -14.97
CA ILE A 439 -7.03 -2.61 -14.77
C ILE A 439 -8.38 -1.89 -14.55
N PHE A 440 -8.38 -0.75 -13.83
CA PHE A 440 -9.60 0.03 -13.65
C PHE A 440 -10.07 0.68 -14.96
N ALA A 441 -9.14 1.12 -15.81
CA ALA A 441 -9.46 1.58 -17.17
C ALA A 441 -10.02 0.45 -18.05
N GLU A 442 -9.48 -0.77 -17.95
CA GLU A 442 -10.02 -1.96 -18.64
C GLU A 442 -11.42 -2.32 -18.14
N LEU A 443 -11.65 -2.28 -16.83
CA LEU A 443 -12.98 -2.45 -16.22
C LEU A 443 -13.97 -1.38 -16.72
N ALA A 444 -13.55 -0.12 -16.85
CA ALA A 444 -14.40 0.95 -17.40
C ALA A 444 -14.77 0.66 -18.86
N ALA A 445 -13.81 0.24 -19.68
CA ALA A 445 -14.06 -0.16 -21.06
C ALA A 445 -14.98 -1.40 -21.16
N TYR A 446 -14.84 -2.35 -20.21
CA TYR A 446 -15.76 -3.49 -20.10
C TYR A 446 -17.18 -3.01 -19.78
N ALA A 447 -17.37 -2.16 -18.78
CA ALA A 447 -18.68 -1.62 -18.40
C ALA A 447 -19.36 -0.93 -19.59
N GLU A 448 -18.63 -0.07 -20.31
CA GLU A 448 -19.12 0.58 -21.53
C GLU A 448 -19.52 -0.45 -22.60
N SER A 449 -18.73 -1.51 -22.80
CA SER A 449 -18.99 -2.54 -23.81
C SER A 449 -20.30 -3.30 -23.62
N ILE A 450 -20.79 -3.35 -22.37
CA ILE A 450 -22.06 -3.99 -21.98
C ILE A 450 -23.17 -2.95 -21.69
N GLY A 451 -22.92 -1.65 -21.97
CA GLY A 451 -23.88 -0.57 -21.81
C GLY A 451 -24.22 -0.20 -20.37
N LYS A 452 -23.26 -0.38 -19.44
CA LYS A 452 -23.40 -0.09 -18.00
C LYS A 452 -22.40 0.94 -17.53
N SER A 453 -22.77 1.71 -16.53
CA SER A 453 -21.84 2.51 -15.74
C SER A 453 -21.15 1.67 -14.66
N LEU A 454 -20.02 2.16 -14.16
CA LEU A 454 -19.31 1.51 -13.04
C LEU A 454 -20.12 1.52 -11.73
N LEU A 455 -20.98 2.54 -11.56
CA LEU A 455 -21.85 2.62 -10.38
C LEU A 455 -22.99 1.60 -10.47
N GLU A 456 -23.55 1.35 -11.67
CA GLU A 456 -24.52 0.27 -11.89
C GLU A 456 -23.90 -1.10 -11.61
N LEU A 457 -22.65 -1.35 -12.06
CA LEU A 457 -21.95 -2.59 -11.74
C LEU A 457 -21.75 -2.75 -10.22
N LEU A 458 -21.39 -1.69 -9.50
CA LEU A 458 -21.27 -1.74 -8.04
C LEU A 458 -22.63 -2.06 -7.38
N HIS A 459 -23.72 -1.46 -7.87
CA HIS A 459 -25.06 -1.75 -7.37
C HIS A 459 -25.47 -3.20 -7.63
N GLU A 460 -25.14 -3.76 -8.80
CA GLU A 460 -25.39 -5.18 -9.10
C GLU A 460 -24.61 -6.11 -8.16
N LEU A 461 -23.37 -5.76 -7.79
CA LEU A 461 -22.64 -6.51 -6.77
C LEU A 461 -23.36 -6.45 -5.42
N PHE A 462 -23.92 -5.29 -5.05
CA PHE A 462 -24.70 -5.16 -3.82
C PHE A 462 -26.02 -5.93 -3.88
N GLU A 463 -26.70 -5.99 -5.03
CA GLU A 463 -27.89 -6.84 -5.22
C GLU A 463 -27.54 -8.31 -5.09
N GLN A 464 -26.43 -8.73 -5.70
CA GLN A 464 -26.02 -10.13 -5.73
C GLN A 464 -25.52 -10.64 -4.38
N PHE A 465 -24.69 -9.84 -3.69
CA PHE A 465 -23.96 -10.28 -2.49
C PHE A 465 -24.48 -9.63 -1.19
N GLY A 466 -25.36 -8.66 -1.28
CA GLY A 466 -25.73 -7.75 -0.20
C GLY A 466 -24.88 -6.49 -0.16
N VAL A 467 -25.40 -5.44 0.44
CA VAL A 467 -24.65 -4.20 0.69
C VAL A 467 -23.61 -4.45 1.78
N TYR A 468 -22.36 -4.09 1.53
CA TYR A 468 -21.30 -4.05 2.52
C TYR A 468 -20.83 -2.60 2.71
N LEU A 469 -20.84 -2.12 3.95
CA LEU A 469 -20.32 -0.81 4.30
C LEU A 469 -19.34 -0.94 5.47
N GLU A 470 -18.32 -0.13 5.41
CA GLU A 470 -17.30 -0.02 6.45
C GLU A 470 -17.15 1.44 6.87
N MET A 471 -16.82 1.63 8.15
CA MET A 471 -16.58 2.95 8.73
C MET A 471 -15.28 2.94 9.53
N GLY A 472 -14.32 3.78 9.13
CA GLY A 472 -13.09 4.03 9.88
C GLY A 472 -13.26 5.22 10.83
N LYS A 473 -12.94 5.03 12.11
CA LYS A 473 -12.92 6.09 13.13
C LYS A 473 -11.61 6.08 13.91
N SER A 474 -11.25 7.19 14.50
CA SER A 474 -10.04 7.29 15.32
C SER A 474 -10.28 8.16 16.55
N LEU A 475 -9.78 7.71 17.69
CA LEU A 475 -9.69 8.54 18.90
C LEU A 475 -8.22 8.96 19.06
N VAL A 476 -7.99 10.27 19.06
CA VAL A 476 -6.65 10.86 19.24
C VAL A 476 -6.47 11.21 20.70
N MET A 477 -5.35 10.82 21.30
CA MET A 477 -4.98 11.11 22.68
C MET A 477 -3.54 11.64 22.69
N GLU A 478 -3.40 12.96 22.66
CA GLU A 478 -2.10 13.62 22.58
C GLU A 478 -1.31 13.57 23.90
N GLY A 479 0.02 13.75 23.79
CA GLY A 479 0.95 13.81 24.91
C GLY A 479 1.44 12.45 25.42
N ALA A 480 2.33 12.48 26.41
CA ALA A 480 2.93 11.28 27.00
C ALA A 480 1.87 10.39 27.69
N ASP A 481 0.93 10.98 28.39
CA ASP A 481 -0.20 10.29 29.04
C ASP A 481 -1.15 9.69 27.99
N GLY A 482 -1.29 10.31 26.83
CA GLY A 482 -2.10 9.81 25.72
C GLY A 482 -1.65 8.43 25.22
N ALA A 483 -0.35 8.23 25.04
CA ALA A 483 0.18 6.93 24.62
C ALA A 483 -0.09 5.81 25.65
N ALA A 484 0.04 6.12 26.94
CA ALA A 484 -0.29 5.18 28.00
C ALA A 484 -1.80 4.85 28.04
N ARG A 485 -2.67 5.86 27.88
CA ARG A 485 -4.12 5.68 27.81
C ARG A 485 -4.54 4.86 26.59
N ILE A 486 -3.96 5.09 25.42
CA ILE A 486 -4.18 4.27 24.20
C ILE A 486 -3.81 2.81 24.46
N ALA A 487 -2.65 2.57 25.08
CA ALA A 487 -2.19 1.21 25.40
C ALA A 487 -3.12 0.51 26.40
N ALA A 488 -3.56 1.22 27.46
CA ALA A 488 -4.49 0.71 28.44
C ALA A 488 -5.87 0.42 27.83
N LEU A 489 -6.39 1.33 27.01
CA LEU A 489 -7.65 1.16 26.29
C LEU A 489 -7.60 -0.07 25.35
N ALA A 490 -6.56 -0.22 24.56
CA ALA A 490 -6.40 -1.40 23.72
C ALA A 490 -6.32 -2.71 24.53
N ALA A 491 -5.55 -2.71 25.62
CA ALA A 491 -5.43 -3.87 26.50
C ALA A 491 -6.77 -4.22 27.21
N SER A 492 -7.61 -3.23 27.49
CA SER A 492 -8.91 -3.46 28.15
C SER A 492 -9.86 -4.31 27.31
N TYR A 493 -9.81 -4.21 25.98
CA TYR A 493 -10.63 -5.05 25.10
C TYR A 493 -10.20 -6.52 25.12
N SER A 494 -8.93 -6.81 25.42
CA SER A 494 -8.44 -8.19 25.59
C SER A 494 -8.73 -8.74 27.00
N SER A 495 -8.51 -7.93 28.05
CA SER A 495 -8.65 -8.38 29.44
C SER A 495 -10.09 -8.36 29.94
N ASN A 496 -10.92 -7.45 29.45
CA ASN A 496 -12.33 -7.30 29.79
C ASN A 496 -13.15 -6.97 28.54
N PRO A 497 -13.32 -7.96 27.62
CA PRO A 497 -14.07 -7.74 26.39
C PRO A 497 -15.55 -7.42 26.69
N PRO A 498 -16.23 -6.62 25.84
CA PRO A 498 -17.64 -6.34 26.02
C PRO A 498 -18.47 -7.62 25.79
N THR A 499 -19.57 -7.76 26.52
CA THR A 499 -20.54 -8.85 26.32
C THR A 499 -21.74 -8.42 25.49
N GLU A 500 -21.96 -7.12 25.39
CA GLU A 500 -23.02 -6.48 24.61
C GLU A 500 -22.55 -5.12 24.11
N VAL A 501 -22.89 -4.76 22.86
CA VAL A 501 -22.63 -3.45 22.28
C VAL A 501 -23.85 -3.05 21.43
N ASP A 502 -24.30 -1.78 21.57
CA ASP A 502 -25.46 -1.24 20.85
C ASP A 502 -26.74 -2.09 21.04
N GLY A 503 -26.93 -2.64 22.25
CA GLY A 503 -28.08 -3.51 22.57
C GLY A 503 -28.02 -4.92 21.92
N VAL A 504 -26.87 -5.29 21.33
CA VAL A 504 -26.68 -6.58 20.68
C VAL A 504 -25.59 -7.37 21.40
N ALA A 505 -25.87 -8.65 21.66
CA ALA A 505 -24.91 -9.54 22.32
C ALA A 505 -23.66 -9.75 21.45
N VAL A 506 -22.49 -9.82 22.10
CA VAL A 506 -21.23 -10.21 21.45
C VAL A 506 -21.26 -11.72 21.18
N SER A 507 -21.06 -12.11 19.95
CA SER A 507 -21.04 -13.52 19.49
C SER A 507 -19.62 -14.11 19.42
N GLY A 508 -18.59 -13.26 19.31
CA GLY A 508 -17.20 -13.72 19.24
C GLY A 508 -16.20 -12.61 19.48
N ILE A 509 -15.01 -13.01 19.95
CA ILE A 509 -13.84 -12.14 20.11
C ILE A 509 -12.64 -12.81 19.42
N ARG A 510 -12.02 -12.09 18.48
CA ARG A 510 -10.78 -12.51 17.82
C ARG A 510 -9.65 -11.61 18.30
N ASP A 511 -8.80 -12.13 19.18
CA ASP A 511 -7.71 -11.38 19.82
C ASP A 511 -6.36 -11.78 19.21
N PHE A 512 -5.91 -11.00 18.24
CA PHE A 512 -4.64 -11.24 17.54
C PHE A 512 -3.40 -10.99 18.41
N SER A 513 -3.55 -10.35 19.57
CA SER A 513 -2.41 -10.11 20.47
C SER A 513 -1.84 -11.38 21.10
N LYS A 514 -2.62 -12.46 21.10
CA LYS A 514 -2.21 -13.76 21.64
C LYS A 514 -1.26 -14.53 20.72
N GLY A 515 -1.31 -14.29 19.41
CA GLY A 515 -0.45 -14.97 18.43
C GLY A 515 -0.69 -16.47 18.30
N ASP A 516 -1.90 -16.94 18.63
CA ASP A 516 -2.32 -18.34 18.59
C ASP A 516 -3.29 -18.66 17.43
N MET A 517 -3.50 -17.68 16.55
CA MET A 517 -4.39 -17.81 15.41
C MET A 517 -3.66 -18.30 14.16
N VAL A 518 -4.41 -18.97 13.28
CA VAL A 518 -3.95 -19.37 11.95
C VAL A 518 -4.90 -18.79 10.90
N ASP A 519 -4.38 -18.56 9.68
CA ASP A 519 -5.20 -18.14 8.55
C ASP A 519 -5.91 -19.31 7.86
N ALA A 520 -6.64 -19.04 6.77
CA ALA A 520 -7.39 -20.04 6.02
C ALA A 520 -6.52 -21.17 5.44
N GLU A 521 -5.23 -20.93 5.23
CA GLU A 521 -4.26 -21.93 4.76
C GLU A 521 -3.53 -22.67 5.90
N GLY A 522 -3.86 -22.36 7.16
CA GLY A 522 -3.22 -22.93 8.34
C GLY A 522 -1.87 -22.31 8.73
N ASP A 523 -1.50 -21.18 8.11
CA ASP A 523 -0.27 -20.48 8.47
C ASP A 523 -0.47 -19.65 9.75
N PRO A 524 0.54 -19.63 10.65
CA PRO A 524 0.48 -18.83 11.86
C PRO A 524 0.35 -17.33 11.54
N ILE A 525 -0.62 -16.67 12.18
CA ILE A 525 -0.78 -15.22 12.11
C ILE A 525 0.11 -14.61 13.21
N PRO A 526 1.04 -13.70 12.89
CA PRO A 526 1.86 -13.03 13.88
C PRO A 526 1.03 -12.28 14.92
N ALA A 527 1.54 -12.19 16.16
CA ALA A 527 0.88 -11.40 17.19
C ALA A 527 0.84 -9.91 16.81
N GLU A 528 -0.35 -9.31 16.85
CA GLU A 528 -0.61 -7.90 16.57
C GLU A 528 -1.58 -7.35 17.61
N LYS A 529 -1.40 -6.09 18.02
CA LYS A 529 -2.34 -5.41 18.94
C LYS A 529 -3.63 -5.04 18.19
N MET A 530 -4.40 -6.03 17.82
CA MET A 530 -5.68 -5.88 17.12
C MET A 530 -6.69 -6.86 17.70
N ILE A 531 -7.90 -6.38 17.94
CA ILE A 531 -9.00 -7.17 18.49
C ILE A 531 -10.24 -6.92 17.65
N PHE A 532 -10.89 -7.99 17.19
CA PHE A 532 -12.22 -7.95 16.59
C PHE A 532 -13.28 -8.36 17.59
N VAL A 533 -14.40 -7.64 17.57
CA VAL A 533 -15.61 -7.93 18.33
C VAL A 533 -16.72 -8.19 17.33
N ASP A 534 -17.20 -9.43 17.27
CA ASP A 534 -18.28 -9.86 16.39
C ASP A 534 -19.61 -9.85 17.15
N LEU A 535 -20.66 -9.26 16.57
CA LEU A 535 -21.99 -9.14 17.16
C LEU A 535 -22.96 -10.19 16.61
N ALA A 536 -23.98 -10.54 17.38
CA ALA A 536 -24.95 -11.57 17.01
C ALA A 536 -25.84 -11.21 15.81
N ASP A 537 -25.91 -9.92 15.44
CA ASP A 537 -26.62 -9.44 14.25
C ASP A 537 -25.77 -9.37 12.98
N GLY A 538 -24.52 -9.84 13.06
CA GLY A 538 -23.56 -9.88 11.95
C GLY A 538 -22.72 -8.61 11.78
N ARG A 539 -23.00 -7.52 12.50
CA ARG A 539 -22.07 -6.39 12.59
C ARG A 539 -20.81 -6.80 13.35
N SER A 540 -19.73 -6.09 13.08
CA SER A 540 -18.49 -6.25 13.87
C SER A 540 -17.70 -4.95 13.93
N PHE A 541 -16.76 -4.88 14.85
CA PHE A 541 -15.76 -3.82 14.84
C PHE A 541 -14.39 -4.34 15.25
N ALA A 542 -13.34 -3.70 14.73
CA ALA A 542 -11.96 -3.96 15.12
C ALA A 542 -11.36 -2.74 15.83
N VAL A 543 -10.52 -3.02 16.81
CA VAL A 543 -9.77 -2.01 17.58
C VAL A 543 -8.28 -2.23 17.37
N ARG A 544 -7.55 -1.17 16.96
CA ARG A 544 -6.11 -1.25 16.71
C ARG A 544 -5.42 0.06 17.10
N PRO A 545 -4.49 0.07 18.06
CA PRO A 545 -3.65 1.24 18.33
C PRO A 545 -2.72 1.50 17.13
N SER A 546 -2.50 2.76 16.80
CA SER A 546 -1.51 3.14 15.79
C SER A 546 -0.09 2.93 16.34
N GLY A 547 0.79 2.36 15.52
CA GLY A 547 2.21 2.21 15.87
C GLY A 547 3.03 3.50 15.74
N THR A 548 2.53 4.50 15.01
CA THR A 548 3.28 5.71 14.63
C THR A 548 2.66 7.01 15.11
N GLU A 549 1.37 7.02 15.40
CA GLU A 549 0.60 8.21 15.76
C GLU A 549 -0.10 8.01 17.11
N PRO A 550 -0.36 9.09 17.91
CA PRO A 550 -1.02 9.01 19.20
C PRO A 550 -2.54 8.81 19.04
N LYS A 551 -2.94 7.75 18.37
CA LYS A 551 -4.35 7.42 18.12
C LYS A 551 -4.63 5.93 18.17
N ILE A 552 -5.88 5.59 18.50
CA ILE A 552 -6.45 4.26 18.37
C ILE A 552 -7.49 4.28 17.25
N LYS A 553 -7.40 3.32 16.33
CA LYS A 553 -8.31 3.19 15.19
C LYS A 553 -9.40 2.17 15.50
N TYR A 554 -10.60 2.47 15.05
CA TYR A 554 -11.75 1.58 15.03
C TYR A 554 -12.19 1.38 13.59
N TYR A 555 -12.42 0.15 13.23
CA TYR A 555 -12.96 -0.27 11.93
C TYR A 555 -14.30 -0.94 12.22
N LEU A 556 -15.39 -0.39 11.69
CA LEU A 556 -16.74 -0.92 11.89
C LEU A 556 -17.22 -1.52 10.59
N PHE A 557 -17.90 -2.65 10.67
CA PHE A 557 -18.39 -3.42 9.53
C PHE A 557 -19.86 -3.71 9.68
N GLY A 558 -20.63 -3.46 8.60
CA GLY A 558 -22.03 -3.78 8.51
C GLY A 558 -22.38 -4.30 7.13
N HIS A 559 -23.39 -5.17 7.04
CA HIS A 559 -23.85 -5.69 5.77
C HIS A 559 -25.36 -5.84 5.73
N GLY A 560 -25.93 -5.73 4.52
CA GLY A 560 -27.31 -6.05 4.18
C GLY A 560 -27.44 -7.46 3.63
N LYS A 561 -28.67 -7.85 3.30
CA LYS A 561 -28.93 -9.17 2.70
C LYS A 561 -28.88 -9.09 1.18
N PRO A 562 -28.45 -10.18 0.48
CA PRO A 562 -28.63 -10.29 -0.95
C PRO A 562 -30.09 -10.12 -1.37
N GLY A 563 -30.33 -9.37 -2.46
CA GLY A 563 -31.66 -9.12 -3.00
C GLY A 563 -32.45 -7.99 -2.32
N ASP A 564 -31.92 -7.38 -1.24
CA ASP A 564 -32.52 -6.18 -0.67
C ASP A 564 -32.40 -5.00 -1.66
N PRO A 565 -33.42 -4.10 -1.78
CA PRO A 565 -33.29 -2.89 -2.59
C PRO A 565 -32.08 -2.06 -2.16
N VAL A 566 -31.11 -1.87 -3.08
CA VAL A 566 -29.76 -1.33 -2.76
C VAL A 566 -29.84 0.00 -2.03
N LYS A 567 -30.68 0.95 -2.49
CA LYS A 567 -30.80 2.27 -1.87
C LYS A 567 -31.28 2.23 -0.43
N GLU A 568 -32.25 1.35 -0.15
CA GLU A 568 -32.81 1.17 1.19
C GLU A 568 -31.81 0.43 2.09
N ALA A 569 -31.17 -0.60 1.54
CA ALA A 569 -30.14 -1.36 2.24
C ALA A 569 -28.93 -0.48 2.62
N LEU A 570 -28.45 0.38 1.71
CA LEU A 570 -27.38 1.35 1.98
C LEU A 570 -27.74 2.26 3.15
N ALA A 571 -28.95 2.85 3.12
CA ALA A 571 -29.40 3.75 4.20
C ALA A 571 -29.53 3.01 5.54
N LYS A 572 -30.05 1.80 5.53
CA LYS A 572 -30.23 0.97 6.74
C LYS A 572 -28.88 0.55 7.34
N VAL A 573 -27.95 0.08 6.52
CA VAL A 573 -26.63 -0.36 6.98
C VAL A 573 -25.85 0.84 7.50
N GLN A 574 -25.91 2.00 6.81
CA GLN A 574 -25.26 3.24 7.28
C GLN A 574 -25.79 3.66 8.65
N ALA A 575 -27.10 3.72 8.83
CA ALA A 575 -27.72 4.08 10.13
C ALA A 575 -27.33 3.09 11.24
N SER A 576 -27.20 1.81 10.90
CA SER A 576 -26.75 0.75 11.82
C SER A 576 -25.29 0.94 12.24
N LEU A 577 -24.41 1.36 11.34
CA LEU A 577 -22.99 1.67 11.64
C LEU A 577 -22.87 2.95 12.47
N ASP A 578 -23.70 3.98 12.21
CA ASP A 578 -23.72 5.21 13.01
C ASP A 578 -24.14 4.94 14.46
N SER A 579 -25.13 4.06 14.66
CA SER A 579 -25.55 3.59 16.00
C SER A 579 -24.43 2.81 16.68
N LEU A 580 -23.82 1.85 15.97
CA LEU A 580 -22.71 1.06 16.49
C LEU A 580 -21.53 1.97 16.91
N TRP A 581 -21.17 2.97 16.08
CA TRP A 581 -20.11 3.90 16.44
C TRP A 581 -20.42 4.66 17.73
N THR A 582 -21.64 5.17 17.88
CA THR A 582 -22.07 5.88 19.08
C THR A 582 -21.90 5.03 20.34
N ALA A 583 -22.25 3.74 20.25
CA ALA A 583 -22.09 2.81 21.38
C ALA A 583 -20.60 2.48 21.65
N VAL A 584 -19.82 2.23 20.62
CA VAL A 584 -18.38 1.92 20.72
C VAL A 584 -17.59 3.13 21.26
N GLU A 585 -17.88 4.34 20.79
CA GLU A 585 -17.23 5.57 21.27
C GLU A 585 -17.52 5.82 22.75
N LYS A 586 -18.76 5.61 23.19
CA LYS A 586 -19.15 5.70 24.61
C LYS A 586 -18.43 4.66 25.46
N ASP A 587 -18.35 3.41 25.01
CA ASP A 587 -17.61 2.34 25.70
C ASP A 587 -16.12 2.68 25.81
N ALA A 588 -15.51 3.15 24.70
CA ALA A 588 -14.10 3.55 24.69
C ALA A 588 -13.80 4.69 25.68
N HIS A 589 -14.65 5.70 25.75
CA HIS A 589 -14.53 6.79 26.73
C HIS A 589 -14.70 6.30 28.17
N SER A 590 -15.62 5.38 28.44
CA SER A 590 -15.78 4.77 29.74
C SER A 590 -14.53 4.03 30.19
N ARG A 591 -13.96 3.19 29.30
CA ARG A 591 -12.72 2.42 29.55
C ARG A 591 -11.49 3.30 29.72
N SER A 592 -11.43 4.45 29.06
CA SER A 592 -10.27 5.35 29.13
C SER A 592 -10.27 6.27 30.35
N ASN A 593 -11.42 6.39 31.08
CA ASN A 593 -11.59 7.21 32.28
C ASN A 593 -11.67 6.40 33.59
N GLY A 594 -11.72 5.08 33.50
CA GLY A 594 -11.66 4.15 34.64
C GLY A 594 -10.27 3.56 34.79
#